data_d77b72a152ae7227b6ed5755b27cd9b6
#
_entry.id   d77b72a152ae7227b6ed5755b27cd9b6
#
_cell.length_a   1.000
_cell.length_b   1.000
_cell.length_c   1.000
_cell.angle_alpha   90.00
_cell.angle_beta   90.00
_cell.angle_gamma   90.00
#
_symmetry.space_group_name_H-M   'P 1'
#
loop_
_entity.id
_entity.type
_entity.pdbx_description
1 polymer ?
#
loop_
_entity_poly.entity_id
_entity_poly.type
_entity_poly.pdbx_seq_one_letter_code
_entity_poly.pdbx_strand_id
1 'polypeptide(L)'
;MRRTIAAAVAAMATAFTVLPAQSATAVDEQVTLPTEDVPQIATDEQATEALTTVSELVEGTAAPQSGAARQAAEEAPDLTLALRDLYLALPRLDADQRQQAEAFLARPTDGSADPQGNGYTVPSTKKCRGHFCVHYVTSGADAASPAWVRYTLSQLNRVWKHQINRMGYRKPLSDRPLRNNGGNGKFDVYLKDLGSAGLYGYCAPEATLLDKRYRWRAISYCALDNNFSRAQYGTAPKPTLKATAAHEFFHAVQFSYDYGEDRWFMESTATWMEEQVFDSVNDNRQYLAASQVRAPWIPLDTFTTAGSFQYGNWAFWEYLSNRYGAKIVRNVWTAAAPRGKRNTYAIGAVKQQLRRRGGFANVYRSYAAANAFPARAYPEGRRWPSPKPAANLRLSKSKRTEAGTLTLNHLSSHHVRLRPEKSLRGKSWKLRVKVDGPSRKASPGVVVTTQLRNGKLVRKNIRLNRNGKGQTKVTFSSRRIRSVTVTAVNASTRFSCNRPDAPADPRYSCQGIPRDDRQAFALRFGVVKR
;
A
#
# COMPACT_ATOMS: atom_id res chain seq x y z
N MET A 1 -29.98 -23.00 8.59
CA MET A 1 -29.28 -23.50 7.39
C MET A 1 -28.27 -22.42 6.98
N ARG A 2 -27.02 -22.63 7.31
CA ARG A 2 -25.93 -21.68 7.02
C ARG A 2 -25.41 -22.00 5.61
N ARG A 3 -25.58 -21.09 4.66
CA ARG A 3 -24.89 -21.15 3.36
C ARG A 3 -23.61 -20.32 3.47
N THR A 4 -22.50 -21.01 3.55
CA THR A 4 -21.15 -20.49 3.41
C THR A 4 -20.90 -20.17 1.95
N ILE A 5 -20.72 -18.90 1.60
CA ILE A 5 -20.16 -18.51 0.31
C ILE A 5 -18.64 -18.62 0.46
N ALA A 6 -18.06 -19.59 -0.21
CA ALA A 6 -16.63 -19.79 -0.29
C ALA A 6 -16.05 -18.74 -1.25
N ALA A 7 -15.38 -17.72 -0.70
CA ALA A 7 -14.45 -16.93 -1.47
C ALA A 7 -13.32 -17.87 -1.94
N ALA A 8 -13.18 -18.01 -3.24
CA ALA A 8 -12.10 -18.75 -3.87
C ALA A 8 -10.78 -17.97 -3.73
N VAL A 9 -10.27 -17.89 -2.52
CA VAL A 9 -8.84 -17.72 -2.32
C VAL A 9 -8.24 -19.06 -2.72
N ALA A 10 -7.61 -19.12 -3.89
CA ALA A 10 -6.82 -20.26 -4.31
C ALA A 10 -5.78 -20.51 -3.20
N ALA A 11 -6.13 -21.38 -2.27
CA ALA A 11 -5.21 -21.93 -1.30
C ALA A 11 -4.23 -22.78 -2.11
N MET A 12 -3.08 -22.19 -2.50
CA MET A 12 -1.94 -22.99 -2.92
C MET A 12 -1.57 -23.85 -1.71
N ALA A 13 -2.12 -25.04 -1.68
CA ALA A 13 -1.63 -26.12 -0.85
C ALA A 13 -0.15 -26.32 -1.25
N THR A 14 0.77 -25.85 -0.40
CA THR A 14 2.18 -26.15 -0.55
C THR A 14 2.38 -27.62 -0.19
N ALA A 15 2.18 -28.49 -1.17
CA ALA A 15 2.68 -29.84 -1.10
C ALA A 15 4.22 -29.75 -1.03
N PHE A 16 4.81 -30.35 -0.02
CA PHE A 16 6.25 -30.55 0.04
C PHE A 16 6.62 -31.64 -0.98
N THR A 17 6.86 -31.22 -2.22
CA THR A 17 7.36 -32.09 -3.28
C THR A 17 8.84 -31.88 -3.50
N VAL A 18 9.59 -32.96 -3.60
CA VAL A 18 11.00 -32.96 -3.96
C VAL A 18 11.07 -33.02 -5.49
N LEU A 19 11.58 -31.96 -6.13
CA LEU A 19 11.89 -31.95 -7.55
C LEU A 19 13.40 -31.81 -7.77
N PRO A 20 13.98 -32.47 -8.80
CA PRO A 20 15.40 -32.38 -9.11
C PRO A 20 15.78 -31.02 -9.71
N ALA A 21 17.01 -30.58 -9.45
CA ALA A 21 17.56 -29.32 -9.88
C ALA A 21 17.94 -29.35 -11.37
N GLN A 22 17.43 -28.40 -12.15
CA GLN A 22 17.97 -28.07 -13.47
C GLN A 22 18.75 -26.75 -13.38
N SER A 23 19.96 -26.74 -13.93
CA SER A 23 20.88 -25.62 -14.00
C SER A 23 20.55 -24.73 -15.20
N ALA A 24 20.34 -23.44 -14.98
CA ALA A 24 20.22 -22.43 -16.03
C ALA A 24 21.43 -21.50 -16.02
N THR A 25 22.03 -21.31 -17.18
CA THR A 25 23.15 -20.43 -17.48
C THR A 25 22.73 -18.95 -17.46
N ALA A 26 23.55 -18.10 -16.86
CA ALA A 26 23.31 -16.68 -16.66
C ALA A 26 23.98 -15.82 -17.74
N VAL A 27 23.25 -14.86 -18.28
CA VAL A 27 23.76 -13.72 -19.04
C VAL A 27 23.77 -12.50 -18.14
N ASP A 28 24.87 -11.76 -18.16
CA ASP A 28 25.14 -10.64 -17.27
C ASP A 28 24.76 -9.32 -17.96
N GLU A 29 23.73 -8.64 -17.48
CA GLU A 29 23.36 -7.31 -17.95
C GLU A 29 23.13 -6.38 -16.74
N GLN A 30 23.91 -5.30 -16.69
CA GLN A 30 23.75 -4.26 -15.67
C GLN A 30 22.42 -3.55 -15.88
N VAL A 31 21.50 -3.72 -14.95
CA VAL A 31 20.18 -3.07 -14.98
C VAL A 31 20.28 -1.71 -14.32
N THR A 32 20.47 -0.67 -15.11
CA THR A 32 20.11 0.70 -14.74
C THR A 32 18.58 0.81 -14.67
N LEU A 33 18.06 1.43 -13.61
CA LEU A 33 16.65 1.81 -13.56
C LEU A 33 16.39 2.76 -14.74
N PRO A 34 15.27 2.63 -15.46
CA PRO A 34 14.95 3.51 -16.57
C PRO A 34 14.94 4.95 -16.09
N THR A 35 15.67 5.82 -16.80
CA THR A 35 15.73 7.25 -16.53
C THR A 35 14.73 8.06 -17.36
N GLU A 36 13.90 7.38 -18.15
CA GLU A 36 12.94 7.99 -19.06
C GLU A 36 11.55 8.08 -18.44
N ASP A 37 10.81 9.13 -18.77
CA ASP A 37 9.40 9.30 -18.41
C ASP A 37 8.60 8.18 -19.09
N VAL A 38 8.13 7.21 -18.30
CA VAL A 38 7.28 6.13 -18.81
C VAL A 38 5.84 6.56 -18.67
N PRO A 39 5.08 6.69 -19.78
CA PRO A 39 3.67 7.03 -19.71
C PRO A 39 2.90 5.99 -18.89
N GLN A 40 2.11 6.43 -17.91
CA GLN A 40 1.25 5.55 -17.11
C GLN A 40 0.13 4.94 -18.01
N ILE A 41 -0.37 5.74 -18.96
CA ILE A 41 -1.35 5.33 -19.97
C ILE A 41 -0.64 5.36 -21.33
N ALA A 42 -0.29 4.20 -21.85
CA ALA A 42 0.54 4.08 -23.06
C ALA A 42 -0.27 3.80 -24.33
N THR A 43 -1.49 3.25 -24.22
CA THR A 43 -2.34 2.86 -25.36
C THR A 43 -3.75 3.47 -25.26
N ASP A 44 -4.44 3.57 -26.39
CA ASP A 44 -5.83 4.04 -26.45
C ASP A 44 -6.78 3.06 -25.76
N GLU A 45 -6.47 1.76 -25.78
CA GLU A 45 -7.19 0.73 -25.01
C GLU A 45 -7.11 0.99 -23.51
N GLN A 46 -5.92 1.29 -22.98
CA GLN A 46 -5.75 1.66 -21.57
C GLN A 46 -6.48 2.96 -21.22
N ALA A 47 -6.57 3.90 -22.16
CA ALA A 47 -7.32 5.14 -21.96
C ALA A 47 -8.82 4.87 -21.88
N THR A 48 -9.35 4.04 -22.76
CA THR A 48 -10.76 3.61 -22.74
C THR A 48 -11.07 2.81 -21.47
N GLU A 49 -10.16 1.92 -21.05
CA GLU A 49 -10.29 1.16 -19.77
C GLU A 49 -10.36 2.10 -18.56
N ALA A 50 -9.55 3.17 -18.54
CA ALA A 50 -9.56 4.15 -17.45
C ALA A 50 -10.92 4.90 -17.39
N LEU A 51 -11.48 5.27 -18.54
CA LEU A 51 -12.81 5.89 -18.61
C LEU A 51 -13.90 4.92 -18.14
N THR A 52 -13.89 3.69 -18.65
CA THR A 52 -14.84 2.64 -18.24
C THR A 52 -14.77 2.39 -16.73
N THR A 53 -13.56 2.32 -16.17
CA THR A 53 -13.37 2.13 -14.74
C THR A 53 -14.04 3.23 -13.92
N VAL A 54 -13.86 4.50 -14.29
CA VAL A 54 -14.50 5.61 -13.55
C VAL A 54 -16.03 5.56 -13.72
N SER A 55 -16.53 5.28 -14.94
CA SER A 55 -17.96 5.15 -15.19
C SER A 55 -18.58 4.06 -14.31
N GLU A 56 -18.00 2.87 -14.26
CA GLU A 56 -18.45 1.77 -13.41
C GLU A 56 -18.45 2.13 -11.92
N LEU A 57 -17.44 2.88 -11.46
CA LEU A 57 -17.32 3.31 -10.07
C LEU A 57 -18.38 4.35 -9.68
N VAL A 58 -18.70 5.25 -10.59
CA VAL A 58 -19.67 6.33 -10.33
C VAL A 58 -21.11 5.87 -10.59
N GLU A 59 -21.35 5.07 -11.63
CA GLU A 59 -22.67 4.63 -12.08
C GLU A 59 -23.07 3.25 -11.57
N GLY A 60 -22.10 2.34 -11.39
CA GLY A 60 -22.34 0.92 -11.11
C GLY A 60 -22.63 0.58 -9.65
N THR A 61 -22.56 1.54 -8.79
CA THR A 61 -22.69 1.31 -7.34
C THR A 61 -24.07 1.65 -6.81
N ALA A 62 -25.09 0.90 -7.21
CA ALA A 62 -26.19 0.67 -6.30
C ALA A 62 -25.62 -0.18 -5.14
N ALA A 63 -25.14 0.48 -4.09
CA ALA A 63 -24.59 -0.17 -2.91
C ALA A 63 -25.62 -1.15 -2.34
N PRO A 64 -25.22 -2.39 -1.98
CA PRO A 64 -26.12 -3.33 -1.31
C PRO A 64 -26.57 -2.70 0.00
N GLN A 65 -27.87 -2.47 0.12
CA GLN A 65 -28.49 -1.96 1.34
C GLN A 65 -28.30 -2.99 2.46
N SER A 66 -27.79 -2.50 3.59
CA SER A 66 -27.73 -3.15 4.90
C SER A 66 -26.71 -4.29 5.12
N GLY A 67 -25.87 -4.14 6.12
CA GLY A 67 -25.02 -5.20 6.70
C GLY A 67 -23.78 -5.60 5.89
N ALA A 68 -23.78 -5.43 4.58
CA ALA A 68 -22.67 -5.66 3.67
C ALA A 68 -21.72 -4.44 3.56
N ALA A 69 -22.09 -3.28 4.07
CA ALA A 69 -21.30 -2.04 3.95
C ALA A 69 -19.88 -2.19 4.51
N ARG A 70 -19.68 -3.02 5.52
CA ARG A 70 -18.35 -3.30 6.08
C ARG A 70 -17.49 -4.19 5.16
N GLN A 71 -18.13 -5.06 4.39
CA GLN A 71 -17.47 -5.95 3.43
C GLN A 71 -17.25 -5.22 2.09
N ALA A 72 -18.19 -4.35 1.70
CA ALA A 72 -18.07 -3.46 0.55
C ALA A 72 -17.00 -2.37 0.76
N ALA A 73 -16.81 -1.87 1.98
CA ALA A 73 -15.72 -0.95 2.31
C ALA A 73 -14.33 -1.61 2.25
N GLU A 74 -14.25 -2.95 2.40
CA GLU A 74 -13.03 -3.72 2.15
C GLU A 74 -12.76 -3.90 0.64
N GLU A 75 -13.76 -3.69 -0.21
CA GLU A 75 -13.73 -3.82 -1.66
C GLU A 75 -14.00 -2.49 -2.38
N ALA A 76 -14.16 -1.38 -1.64
CA ALA A 76 -14.45 -0.09 -2.24
C ALA A 76 -13.32 0.33 -3.19
N PRO A 77 -13.65 0.61 -4.45
CA PRO A 77 -12.66 1.01 -5.43
C PRO A 77 -12.11 2.39 -5.09
N ASP A 78 -10.86 2.61 -5.42
CA ASP A 78 -10.17 3.86 -5.21
C ASP A 78 -10.51 4.86 -6.32
N LEU A 79 -11.52 5.68 -6.06
CA LEU A 79 -11.94 6.69 -7.04
C LEU A 79 -10.85 7.76 -7.27
N THR A 80 -10.02 8.09 -6.28
CA THR A 80 -8.92 9.04 -6.45
C THR A 80 -7.95 8.58 -7.52
N LEU A 81 -7.50 7.31 -7.45
CA LEU A 81 -6.57 6.78 -8.44
C LEU A 81 -7.24 6.51 -9.79
N ALA A 82 -8.51 6.14 -9.81
CA ALA A 82 -9.26 6.00 -11.06
C ALA A 82 -9.39 7.35 -11.77
N LEU A 83 -9.77 8.43 -11.07
CA LEU A 83 -9.82 9.79 -11.64
C LEU A 83 -8.43 10.30 -12.06
N ARG A 84 -7.39 9.98 -11.29
CA ARG A 84 -6.01 10.28 -11.67
C ARG A 84 -5.62 9.59 -12.97
N ASP A 85 -5.97 8.30 -13.12
CA ASP A 85 -5.68 7.53 -14.32
C ASP A 85 -6.48 8.05 -15.52
N LEU A 86 -7.74 8.40 -15.31
CA LEU A 86 -8.58 9.06 -16.32
C LEU A 86 -7.98 10.41 -16.77
N TYR A 87 -7.48 11.21 -15.84
CA TYR A 87 -6.79 12.46 -16.17
C TYR A 87 -5.54 12.23 -17.03
N LEU A 88 -4.76 11.17 -16.73
CA LEU A 88 -3.61 10.75 -17.54
C LEU A 88 -4.03 10.24 -18.92
N ALA A 89 -5.24 9.72 -19.06
CA ALA A 89 -5.80 9.17 -20.28
C ALA A 89 -6.31 10.25 -21.27
N LEU A 90 -6.67 11.45 -20.79
CA LEU A 90 -7.29 12.52 -21.58
C LEU A 90 -6.63 12.77 -22.96
N PRO A 91 -5.28 12.80 -23.10
CA PRO A 91 -4.64 13.04 -24.39
C PRO A 91 -4.88 11.95 -25.46
N ARG A 92 -5.35 10.75 -25.03
CA ARG A 92 -5.54 9.58 -25.88
C ARG A 92 -7.00 9.24 -26.16
N LEU A 93 -7.92 9.86 -25.45
CA LEU A 93 -9.35 9.70 -25.66
C LEU A 93 -9.80 10.45 -26.93
N ASP A 94 -10.76 9.90 -27.66
CA ASP A 94 -11.45 10.61 -28.72
C ASP A 94 -12.28 11.78 -28.18
N ALA A 95 -12.96 12.51 -29.04
CA ALA A 95 -13.69 13.74 -28.66
C ALA A 95 -14.84 13.44 -27.69
N ASP A 96 -15.62 12.38 -27.94
CA ASP A 96 -16.80 12.03 -27.14
C ASP A 96 -16.38 11.43 -25.78
N GLN A 97 -15.41 10.52 -25.80
CA GLN A 97 -14.81 9.97 -24.62
C GLN A 97 -14.16 11.04 -23.73
N ARG A 98 -13.50 12.01 -24.35
CA ARG A 98 -12.88 13.13 -23.61
C ARG A 98 -13.93 14.01 -22.96
N GLN A 99 -15.03 14.32 -23.61
CA GLN A 99 -16.13 15.08 -23.04
C GLN A 99 -16.71 14.36 -21.83
N GLN A 100 -16.91 13.04 -21.92
CA GLN A 100 -17.36 12.22 -20.80
C GLN A 100 -16.34 12.21 -19.64
N ALA A 101 -15.06 12.06 -19.95
CA ALA A 101 -13.98 12.08 -18.96
C ALA A 101 -13.88 13.43 -18.24
N GLU A 102 -14.00 14.54 -18.95
CA GLU A 102 -14.00 15.89 -18.39
C GLU A 102 -15.20 16.12 -17.46
N ALA A 103 -16.36 15.50 -17.75
CA ALA A 103 -17.51 15.54 -16.86
C ALA A 103 -17.25 14.83 -15.53
N PHE A 104 -16.60 13.65 -15.54
CA PHE A 104 -16.21 12.95 -14.31
C PHE A 104 -15.14 13.70 -13.49
N LEU A 105 -14.28 14.48 -14.16
CA LEU A 105 -13.24 15.29 -13.53
C LEU A 105 -13.75 16.66 -13.06
N ALA A 106 -14.96 17.06 -13.44
CA ALA A 106 -15.55 18.34 -13.09
C ALA A 106 -15.83 18.46 -11.59
N ARG A 107 -15.77 19.68 -11.07
CA ARG A 107 -16.13 19.96 -9.68
C ARG A 107 -17.63 19.78 -9.46
N PRO A 108 -18.11 19.36 -8.31
CA PRO A 108 -19.55 19.26 -8.02
C PRO A 108 -20.36 20.56 -8.21
N THR A 109 -19.68 21.71 -8.28
CA THR A 109 -20.30 23.02 -8.60
C THR A 109 -20.46 23.31 -10.09
N ASP A 110 -19.93 22.46 -10.96
CA ASP A 110 -19.90 22.68 -12.41
C ASP A 110 -21.08 22.01 -13.14
N GLY A 111 -22.22 21.93 -12.46
CA GLY A 111 -23.38 21.16 -12.86
C GLY A 111 -23.88 21.38 -14.30
N SER A 112 -23.62 22.54 -14.90
CA SER A 112 -23.92 22.79 -16.34
C SER A 112 -22.89 22.13 -17.27
N ALA A 113 -21.72 21.79 -16.77
CA ALA A 113 -20.65 21.09 -17.49
C ALA A 113 -20.60 19.59 -17.16
N ASP A 114 -21.52 19.10 -16.34
CA ASP A 114 -21.63 17.72 -15.90
C ASP A 114 -22.82 17.00 -16.57
N PRO A 115 -22.66 16.47 -17.79
CA PRO A 115 -23.73 15.77 -18.49
C PRO A 115 -24.12 14.44 -17.84
N GLN A 116 -23.30 13.92 -16.90
CA GLN A 116 -23.55 12.68 -16.17
C GLN A 116 -24.34 12.90 -14.86
N GLY A 117 -24.63 14.16 -14.49
CA GLY A 117 -25.40 14.47 -13.30
C GLY A 117 -24.65 14.24 -11.98
N ASN A 118 -23.32 14.23 -11.99
CA ASN A 118 -22.50 14.06 -10.79
C ASN A 118 -22.38 15.34 -9.95
N GLY A 119 -22.77 16.49 -10.49
CA GLY A 119 -22.76 17.78 -9.82
C GLY A 119 -23.88 17.98 -8.82
N TYR A 120 -23.85 19.10 -8.10
CA TYR A 120 -24.95 19.49 -7.23
C TYR A 120 -26.21 19.83 -8.04
N THR A 121 -27.33 19.29 -7.64
CA THR A 121 -28.64 19.52 -8.28
C THR A 121 -29.37 20.75 -7.72
N VAL A 122 -28.83 21.37 -6.66
CA VAL A 122 -29.38 22.58 -6.00
C VAL A 122 -28.26 23.61 -5.79
N PRO A 123 -28.63 24.91 -5.62
CA PRO A 123 -27.64 25.95 -5.43
C PRO A 123 -26.71 25.68 -4.24
N SER A 124 -25.41 25.72 -4.50
CA SER A 124 -24.39 25.50 -3.48
C SER A 124 -23.98 26.81 -2.79
N THR A 125 -23.43 26.65 -1.60
CA THR A 125 -22.77 27.72 -0.86
C THR A 125 -21.41 27.24 -0.36
N LYS A 126 -20.56 28.14 0.12
CA LYS A 126 -19.26 27.78 0.69
C LYS A 126 -18.98 28.47 1.99
N LYS A 127 -18.19 27.82 2.81
CA LYS A 127 -17.59 28.39 4.02
C LYS A 127 -16.09 28.20 4.02
N CYS A 128 -15.35 29.30 4.18
CA CYS A 128 -13.89 29.26 4.16
C CYS A 128 -13.30 29.56 5.54
N ARG A 129 -12.27 28.81 5.94
CA ARG A 129 -11.48 29.07 7.15
C ARG A 129 -10.06 28.54 6.97
N GLY A 130 -9.06 29.36 7.33
CA GLY A 130 -7.65 28.99 7.19
C GLY A 130 -7.29 28.75 5.72
N HIS A 131 -6.84 27.55 5.41
CA HIS A 131 -6.36 27.17 4.07
C HIS A 131 -7.43 26.55 3.18
N PHE A 132 -8.65 26.35 3.67
CA PHE A 132 -9.70 25.60 2.98
C PHE A 132 -10.95 26.43 2.75
N CYS A 133 -11.62 26.12 1.64
CA CYS A 133 -13.05 26.39 1.42
C CYS A 133 -13.80 25.06 1.34
N VAL A 134 -14.87 24.93 2.09
CA VAL A 134 -15.80 23.79 2.01
C VAL A 134 -17.05 24.25 1.28
N HIS A 135 -17.33 23.64 0.14
CA HIS A 135 -18.52 23.84 -0.68
C HIS A 135 -19.57 22.79 -0.29
N TYR A 136 -20.80 23.19 -0.19
CA TYR A 136 -21.88 22.32 0.24
C TYR A 136 -23.24 22.84 -0.19
N VAL A 137 -24.26 21.98 -0.14
CA VAL A 137 -25.65 22.34 -0.30
C VAL A 137 -26.40 22.13 1.02
N THR A 138 -27.57 22.78 1.16
CA THR A 138 -28.36 22.74 2.39
C THR A 138 -29.63 21.90 2.26
N SER A 139 -29.93 21.39 1.06
CA SER A 139 -31.08 20.55 0.74
C SER A 139 -30.69 19.47 -0.26
N GLY A 140 -31.53 18.45 -0.42
CA GLY A 140 -31.26 17.31 -1.29
C GLY A 140 -30.38 16.24 -0.64
N ALA A 141 -29.96 15.24 -1.42
CA ALA A 141 -29.15 14.13 -0.95
C ALA A 141 -27.77 14.58 -0.44
N ASP A 142 -27.16 15.53 -1.14
CA ASP A 142 -25.84 16.08 -0.83
C ASP A 142 -25.83 17.05 0.37
N ALA A 143 -26.99 17.25 1.05
CA ALA A 143 -27.12 18.27 2.09
C ALA A 143 -26.18 18.03 3.28
N ALA A 144 -25.45 19.08 3.66
CA ALA A 144 -24.63 19.09 4.86
C ALA A 144 -25.08 20.18 5.85
N SER A 145 -25.19 19.81 7.13
CA SER A 145 -25.57 20.78 8.15
C SER A 145 -24.47 21.83 8.39
N PRO A 146 -24.82 23.09 8.72
CA PRO A 146 -23.81 24.11 9.03
C PRO A 146 -22.88 23.71 10.20
N ALA A 147 -23.35 22.88 11.12
CA ALA A 147 -22.52 22.36 12.21
C ALA A 147 -21.48 21.36 11.70
N TRP A 148 -21.87 20.49 10.78
CA TRP A 148 -20.96 19.52 10.13
C TRP A 148 -19.91 20.22 9.27
N VAL A 149 -20.30 21.22 8.47
CA VAL A 149 -19.37 22.04 7.69
C VAL A 149 -18.31 22.71 8.57
N ARG A 150 -18.72 23.29 9.72
CA ARG A 150 -17.77 23.88 10.68
C ARG A 150 -16.83 22.83 11.26
N TYR A 151 -17.35 21.64 11.57
CA TYR A 151 -16.54 20.54 12.09
C TYR A 151 -15.54 20.05 11.04
N THR A 152 -15.96 19.82 9.80
CA THR A 152 -15.11 19.45 8.67
C THR A 152 -13.97 20.45 8.47
N LEU A 153 -14.27 21.74 8.39
CA LEU A 153 -13.24 22.81 8.30
C LEU A 153 -12.25 22.77 9.46
N SER A 154 -12.72 22.48 10.66
CA SER A 154 -11.84 22.34 11.83
C SER A 154 -10.87 21.18 11.68
N GLN A 155 -11.35 20.01 11.21
CA GLN A 155 -10.50 18.84 11.02
C GLN A 155 -9.52 19.03 9.84
N LEU A 156 -9.96 19.58 8.72
CA LEU A 156 -9.10 19.89 7.57
C LEU A 156 -7.94 20.83 7.95
N ASN A 157 -8.21 21.89 8.73
CA ASN A 157 -7.15 22.77 9.21
C ASN A 157 -6.20 22.07 10.20
N ARG A 158 -6.68 21.07 10.98
CA ARG A 158 -5.82 20.22 11.81
C ARG A 158 -4.93 19.33 10.94
N VAL A 159 -5.47 18.75 9.88
CA VAL A 159 -4.75 17.94 8.88
C VAL A 159 -3.65 18.78 8.23
N TRP A 160 -3.96 19.98 7.73
CA TRP A 160 -2.98 20.91 7.18
C TRP A 160 -1.85 21.22 8.17
N LYS A 161 -2.22 21.60 9.41
CA LYS A 161 -1.23 21.89 10.45
C LYS A 161 -0.29 20.71 10.68
N HIS A 162 -0.81 19.49 10.60
CA HIS A 162 0.00 18.28 10.82
C HIS A 162 0.86 17.97 9.60
N GLN A 163 0.25 17.76 8.44
CA GLN A 163 0.96 17.32 7.23
C GLN A 163 1.94 18.38 6.71
N ILE A 164 1.48 19.64 6.61
CA ILE A 164 2.27 20.70 6.00
C ILE A 164 3.21 21.34 7.02
N ASN A 165 2.67 21.82 8.16
CA ASN A 165 3.48 22.64 9.07
C ASN A 165 4.41 21.79 9.96
N ARG A 166 3.91 20.65 10.51
CA ARG A 166 4.73 19.83 11.42
C ARG A 166 5.61 18.81 10.67
N MET A 167 5.03 18.09 9.71
CA MET A 167 5.78 17.09 8.96
C MET A 167 6.57 17.67 7.79
N GLY A 168 6.23 18.89 7.33
CA GLY A 168 6.95 19.65 6.32
C GLY A 168 6.78 19.12 4.91
N TYR A 169 5.65 18.48 4.59
CA TYR A 169 5.30 18.14 3.22
C TYR A 169 5.07 19.38 2.37
N ARG A 170 5.17 19.25 1.05
CA ARG A 170 4.81 20.33 0.12
C ARG A 170 3.33 20.66 0.29
N LYS A 171 2.98 21.94 0.10
CA LYS A 171 1.57 22.34 0.00
C LYS A 171 0.98 21.79 -1.31
N PRO A 172 -0.30 21.40 -1.35
CA PRO A 172 -1.00 21.26 -2.61
C PRO A 172 -0.82 22.50 -3.49
N LEU A 173 -0.88 22.33 -4.80
CA LEU A 173 -0.83 23.46 -5.70
C LEU A 173 -2.09 24.32 -5.55
N SER A 174 -1.93 25.65 -5.62
CA SER A 174 -3.09 26.54 -5.61
C SER A 174 -3.74 26.56 -6.98
N ASP A 175 -5.05 26.54 -7.02
CA ASP A 175 -5.90 26.67 -8.19
C ASP A 175 -6.10 28.12 -8.66
N ARG A 176 -5.48 29.09 -7.98
CA ARG A 176 -5.58 30.51 -8.31
C ARG A 176 -5.40 30.85 -9.82
N PRO A 177 -4.53 30.13 -10.57
CA PRO A 177 -4.40 30.35 -12.00
C PRO A 177 -5.60 29.91 -12.84
N LEU A 178 -6.47 29.04 -12.30
CA LEU A 178 -7.62 28.50 -13.02
C LEU A 178 -8.76 29.52 -13.05
N ARG A 179 -9.53 29.53 -14.14
CA ARG A 179 -10.76 30.35 -14.24
C ARG A 179 -11.80 29.86 -13.24
N ASN A 180 -11.94 28.53 -13.12
CA ASN A 180 -12.79 27.86 -12.16
C ASN A 180 -11.94 27.46 -10.93
N ASN A 181 -11.83 28.35 -9.96
CA ASN A 181 -10.99 28.20 -8.78
C ASN A 181 -11.79 28.32 -7.46
N GLY A 182 -13.07 27.94 -7.49
CA GLY A 182 -13.94 28.07 -6.32
C GLY A 182 -14.09 29.52 -5.80
N GLY A 183 -13.65 30.52 -6.61
CA GLY A 183 -13.70 31.97 -6.29
C GLY A 183 -12.58 32.48 -5.40
N ASN A 184 -11.50 31.72 -5.20
CA ASN A 184 -10.28 32.15 -4.49
C ASN A 184 -9.16 31.10 -4.64
N GLY A 185 -7.97 31.31 -4.08
CA GLY A 185 -6.85 30.37 -4.20
C GLY A 185 -6.62 29.48 -2.97
N LYS A 186 -7.66 29.23 -2.17
CA LYS A 186 -7.61 28.26 -1.07
C LYS A 186 -7.92 26.87 -1.64
N PHE A 187 -7.58 25.84 -0.89
CA PHE A 187 -7.87 24.47 -1.27
C PHE A 187 -9.38 24.18 -1.13
N ASP A 188 -10.01 23.74 -2.22
CA ASP A 188 -11.44 23.46 -2.26
C ASP A 188 -11.75 22.02 -1.88
N VAL A 189 -12.75 21.85 -1.01
CA VAL A 189 -13.31 20.57 -0.60
C VAL A 189 -14.82 20.62 -0.76
N TYR A 190 -15.39 19.62 -1.40
CA TYR A 190 -16.81 19.50 -1.67
C TYR A 190 -17.44 18.45 -0.75
N LEU A 191 -18.60 18.75 -0.17
CA LEU A 191 -19.38 17.77 0.59
C LEU A 191 -20.51 17.22 -0.28
N LYS A 192 -20.48 15.91 -0.54
CA LYS A 192 -21.41 15.21 -1.43
C LYS A 192 -21.86 13.90 -0.78
N ASP A 193 -23.04 13.39 -1.10
CA ASP A 193 -23.45 12.04 -0.71
C ASP A 193 -22.61 11.00 -1.49
N LEU A 194 -21.50 10.61 -0.92
CA LEU A 194 -20.63 9.57 -1.42
C LEU A 194 -20.95 8.20 -0.82
N GLY A 195 -21.59 8.20 0.35
CA GLY A 195 -21.95 6.98 1.05
C GLY A 195 -22.99 6.13 0.33
N SER A 196 -23.84 6.73 -0.50
CA SER A 196 -24.77 6.01 -1.37
C SER A 196 -24.04 5.15 -2.41
N ALA A 197 -22.86 5.58 -2.85
CA ALA A 197 -21.96 4.86 -3.74
C ALA A 197 -20.90 4.01 -3.00
N GLY A 198 -20.95 3.91 -1.67
CA GLY A 198 -19.97 3.19 -0.86
C GLY A 198 -18.61 3.87 -0.76
N LEU A 199 -18.47 5.12 -1.22
CA LEU A 199 -17.25 5.90 -1.20
C LEU A 199 -17.17 6.78 0.05
N TYR A 200 -15.93 7.03 0.51
CA TYR A 200 -15.68 7.90 1.68
C TYR A 200 -15.27 9.32 1.26
N GLY A 201 -14.48 9.41 0.22
CA GLY A 201 -13.94 10.62 -0.36
C GLY A 201 -13.19 10.33 -1.64
N TYR A 202 -12.75 11.37 -2.31
CA TYR A 202 -11.80 11.31 -3.42
C TYR A 202 -11.13 12.66 -3.63
N CYS A 203 -9.99 12.66 -4.34
CA CYS A 203 -9.37 13.86 -4.90
C CYS A 203 -9.20 13.69 -6.41
N ALA A 204 -9.54 14.72 -7.16
CA ALA A 204 -9.41 14.72 -8.62
C ALA A 204 -8.35 15.75 -9.06
N PRO A 205 -7.43 15.39 -9.98
CA PRO A 205 -6.57 16.37 -10.62
C PRO A 205 -7.38 17.22 -11.62
N GLU A 206 -7.04 18.52 -11.69
CA GLU A 206 -7.75 19.49 -12.56
C GLU A 206 -6.86 20.07 -13.65
N ALA A 207 -5.61 20.33 -13.33
CA ALA A 207 -4.65 20.89 -14.27
C ALA A 207 -3.22 20.57 -13.87
N THR A 208 -2.37 20.35 -14.87
CA THR A 208 -0.93 20.25 -14.66
C THR A 208 -0.29 21.64 -14.78
N LEU A 209 0.60 21.97 -13.85
CA LEU A 209 1.48 23.12 -14.06
C LEU A 209 2.66 22.65 -14.91
N LEU A 210 2.74 23.18 -16.14
CA LEU A 210 3.87 22.96 -17.05
C LEU A 210 5.11 23.71 -16.55
N ASP A 211 5.67 23.24 -15.46
CA ASP A 211 6.99 23.68 -15.00
C ASP A 211 8.03 22.69 -15.59
N LYS A 212 8.93 23.19 -16.46
CA LYS A 212 10.03 22.39 -17.06
C LYS A 212 10.84 21.63 -16.00
N ARG A 213 10.82 22.08 -14.73
CA ARG A 213 11.54 21.47 -13.61
C ARG A 213 10.73 20.37 -12.89
N TYR A 214 9.37 20.47 -12.91
CA TYR A 214 8.46 19.58 -12.18
C TYR A 214 7.25 19.22 -13.04
N ARG A 215 7.43 18.32 -14.00
CA ARG A 215 6.43 17.96 -15.02
C ARG A 215 5.19 17.26 -14.48
N TRP A 216 5.30 16.58 -13.35
CA TRP A 216 4.28 15.66 -12.84
C TRP A 216 3.55 16.21 -11.62
N ARG A 217 3.26 17.50 -11.60
CA ARG A 217 2.51 18.13 -10.54
C ARG A 217 1.13 18.58 -11.05
N ALA A 218 0.09 18.26 -10.26
CA ALA A 218 -1.28 18.64 -10.61
C ALA A 218 -1.91 19.51 -9.52
N ILE A 219 -2.71 20.49 -9.97
CA ILE A 219 -3.72 21.16 -9.15
C ILE A 219 -4.86 20.16 -8.95
N SER A 220 -5.51 20.20 -7.79
CA SER A 220 -6.59 19.27 -7.48
C SER A 220 -7.59 19.86 -6.49
N TYR A 221 -8.78 19.31 -6.46
CA TYR A 221 -9.76 19.47 -5.40
C TYR A 221 -10.03 18.11 -4.75
N CYS A 222 -10.75 18.11 -3.61
CA CYS A 222 -11.22 16.85 -3.01
C CYS A 222 -12.73 16.94 -2.72
N ALA A 223 -13.39 15.78 -2.71
CA ALA A 223 -14.73 15.61 -2.19
C ALA A 223 -14.71 14.68 -0.98
N LEU A 224 -15.55 14.94 0.00
CA LEU A 224 -15.76 14.11 1.18
C LEU A 224 -17.26 13.86 1.34
N ASP A 225 -17.61 12.74 1.95
CA ASP A 225 -19.01 12.48 2.25
C ASP A 225 -19.62 13.60 3.10
N ASN A 226 -20.88 13.93 2.80
CA ASN A 226 -21.58 15.08 3.36
C ASN A 226 -21.92 14.95 4.85
N ASN A 227 -21.94 13.73 5.40
CA ASN A 227 -22.37 13.51 6.78
C ASN A 227 -21.75 12.28 7.46
N PHE A 228 -21.14 11.36 6.70
CA PHE A 228 -20.61 10.06 7.16
C PHE A 228 -21.60 9.30 8.02
N SER A 229 -22.85 9.19 7.57
CA SER A 229 -23.92 8.62 8.36
C SER A 229 -23.61 7.19 8.78
N ARG A 230 -23.95 6.84 10.04
CA ARG A 230 -23.79 5.47 10.54
C ARG A 230 -24.59 4.45 9.71
N ALA A 231 -25.70 4.87 9.12
CA ALA A 231 -26.52 4.00 8.30
C ALA A 231 -25.77 3.54 7.04
N GLN A 232 -25.00 4.42 6.41
CA GLN A 232 -24.21 4.12 5.22
C GLN A 232 -22.89 3.39 5.58
N TYR A 233 -22.17 3.85 6.58
CA TYR A 233 -20.80 3.38 6.86
C TYR A 233 -20.67 2.37 8.00
N GLY A 234 -21.72 2.14 8.80
CA GLY A 234 -21.67 1.27 9.98
C GLY A 234 -20.79 1.79 11.14
N THR A 235 -20.07 2.89 10.94
CA THR A 235 -19.08 3.49 11.86
C THR A 235 -19.55 4.86 12.39
N ALA A 236 -18.83 5.40 13.36
CA ALA A 236 -19.15 6.72 13.91
C ALA A 236 -18.71 7.84 12.94
N PRO A 237 -19.57 8.84 12.62
CA PRO A 237 -19.29 9.87 11.63
C PRO A 237 -17.99 10.65 11.85
N LYS A 238 -17.74 11.13 13.06
CA LYS A 238 -16.57 11.98 13.35
C LYS A 238 -15.23 11.28 13.24
N PRO A 239 -15.02 10.03 13.74
CA PRO A 239 -13.80 9.27 13.46
C PRO A 239 -13.59 9.01 11.97
N THR A 240 -14.63 8.60 11.25
CA THR A 240 -14.59 8.33 9.82
C THR A 240 -14.16 9.56 9.03
N LEU A 241 -14.81 10.72 9.23
CA LEU A 241 -14.38 11.98 8.63
C LEU A 241 -12.90 12.31 8.91
N LYS A 242 -12.41 12.06 10.14
CA LYS A 242 -11.01 12.37 10.47
C LYS A 242 -10.04 11.52 9.67
N ALA A 243 -10.27 10.21 9.61
CA ALA A 243 -9.44 9.30 8.82
C ALA A 243 -9.46 9.69 7.35
N THR A 244 -10.66 9.80 6.76
CA THR A 244 -10.85 10.17 5.35
C THR A 244 -10.24 11.54 5.03
N ALA A 245 -10.46 12.56 5.85
CA ALA A 245 -9.88 13.89 5.61
C ALA A 245 -8.34 13.89 5.65
N ALA A 246 -7.72 13.04 6.48
CA ALA A 246 -6.26 12.91 6.51
C ALA A 246 -5.73 12.16 5.29
N HIS A 247 -6.46 11.15 4.84
CA HIS A 247 -6.18 10.34 3.66
C HIS A 247 -6.28 11.18 2.38
N GLU A 248 -7.47 11.71 2.11
CA GLU A 248 -7.75 12.42 0.86
C GLU A 248 -6.91 13.69 0.71
N PHE A 249 -6.80 14.49 1.76
CA PHE A 249 -5.92 15.65 1.67
C PHE A 249 -4.47 15.26 1.41
N PHE A 250 -4.04 14.05 1.81
CA PHE A 250 -2.70 13.59 1.48
C PHE A 250 -2.54 13.27 0.00
N HIS A 251 -3.59 12.82 -0.72
CA HIS A 251 -3.56 12.70 -2.18
C HIS A 251 -3.31 14.04 -2.86
N ALA A 252 -3.96 15.12 -2.41
CA ALA A 252 -3.66 16.45 -2.93
C ALA A 252 -2.21 16.88 -2.65
N VAL A 253 -1.65 16.49 -1.51
CA VAL A 253 -0.22 16.67 -1.20
C VAL A 253 0.65 15.85 -2.16
N GLN A 254 0.33 14.59 -2.40
CA GLN A 254 1.05 13.71 -3.31
C GLN A 254 1.07 14.26 -4.74
N PHE A 255 -0.05 14.80 -5.22
CA PHE A 255 -0.14 15.47 -6.52
C PHE A 255 0.77 16.69 -6.63
N SER A 256 1.18 17.28 -5.52
CA SER A 256 2.21 18.33 -5.52
C SER A 256 3.65 17.80 -5.66
N TYR A 257 3.86 16.49 -5.52
CA TYR A 257 5.14 15.82 -5.75
C TYR A 257 5.16 15.14 -7.12
N ASP A 258 4.25 14.20 -7.33
CA ASP A 258 4.12 13.40 -8.53
C ASP A 258 2.73 12.74 -8.60
N TYR A 259 1.86 13.21 -9.49
CA TYR A 259 0.55 12.57 -9.67
C TYR A 259 0.61 11.28 -10.52
N GLY A 260 1.74 11.02 -11.20
CA GLY A 260 2.01 9.79 -11.96
C GLY A 260 2.71 8.69 -11.17
N GLU A 261 2.82 8.79 -9.85
CA GLU A 261 3.56 7.83 -9.03
C GLU A 261 2.83 6.47 -8.88
N ASP A 262 3.54 5.44 -8.42
CA ASP A 262 3.02 4.09 -8.19
C ASP A 262 1.78 4.07 -7.30
N ARG A 263 0.69 3.43 -7.76
CA ARG A 263 -0.60 3.36 -7.08
C ARG A 263 -0.49 2.82 -5.65
N TRP A 264 0.22 1.71 -5.45
CA TRP A 264 0.41 1.12 -4.13
C TRP A 264 1.09 2.06 -3.14
N PHE A 265 2.00 2.91 -3.63
CA PHE A 265 2.72 3.88 -2.80
C PHE A 265 1.82 5.04 -2.39
N MET A 266 0.99 5.50 -3.32
CA MET A 266 0.03 6.56 -3.05
C MET A 266 -0.92 6.11 -1.93
N GLU A 267 -1.57 4.97 -2.08
CA GLU A 267 -2.55 4.47 -1.10
C GLU A 267 -1.94 4.09 0.23
N SER A 268 -0.85 3.32 0.22
CA SER A 268 -0.22 2.91 1.48
C SER A 268 0.32 4.07 2.29
N THR A 269 0.75 5.16 1.65
CA THR A 269 1.22 6.35 2.38
C THR A 269 0.08 7.27 2.79
N ALA A 270 -1.04 7.31 2.07
CA ALA A 270 -2.25 8.02 2.49
C ALA A 270 -2.86 7.35 3.72
N THR A 271 -2.98 6.02 3.72
CA THR A 271 -3.42 5.24 4.90
C THR A 271 -2.47 5.39 6.10
N TRP A 272 -1.16 5.42 5.85
CA TRP A 272 -0.19 5.71 6.91
C TRP A 272 -0.36 7.13 7.47
N MET A 273 -0.76 8.09 6.67
CA MET A 273 -0.98 9.46 7.11
C MET A 273 -2.18 9.60 8.06
N GLU A 274 -3.20 8.74 7.95
CA GLU A 274 -4.30 8.66 8.92
C GLU A 274 -3.77 8.42 10.34
N GLU A 275 -2.86 7.46 10.50
CA GLU A 275 -2.17 7.14 11.75
C GLU A 275 -1.38 8.35 12.27
N GLN A 276 -0.65 9.03 11.40
CA GLN A 276 0.18 10.15 11.81
C GLN A 276 -0.64 11.36 12.29
N VAL A 277 -1.80 11.61 11.71
CA VAL A 277 -2.64 12.78 12.04
C VAL A 277 -3.60 12.48 13.17
N PHE A 278 -4.19 11.28 13.18
CA PHE A 278 -5.27 10.89 14.09
C PHE A 278 -5.06 9.50 14.71
N ASP A 279 -3.88 9.26 15.25
CA ASP A 279 -3.40 8.02 15.89
C ASP A 279 -4.49 7.29 16.73
N SER A 280 -5.28 8.04 17.51
CA SER A 280 -6.33 7.44 18.34
C SER A 280 -7.59 6.95 17.59
N VAL A 281 -7.73 7.25 16.29
CA VAL A 281 -8.87 6.79 15.48
C VAL A 281 -8.71 5.33 15.11
N ASN A 282 -7.52 4.94 14.68
CA ASN A 282 -7.16 3.56 14.35
C ASN A 282 -8.00 2.93 13.22
N ASP A 283 -8.53 3.71 12.32
CA ASP A 283 -9.33 3.25 11.19
C ASP A 283 -8.54 2.35 10.25
N ASN A 284 -7.30 2.74 9.97
CA ASN A 284 -6.32 2.03 9.15
C ASN A 284 -6.05 0.57 9.58
N ARG A 285 -6.38 0.19 10.83
CA ARG A 285 -6.18 -1.18 11.32
C ARG A 285 -7.05 -2.21 10.63
N GLN A 286 -8.20 -1.82 10.10
CA GLN A 286 -9.08 -2.71 9.35
C GLN A 286 -8.35 -3.34 8.16
N TYR A 287 -7.48 -2.59 7.50
CA TYR A 287 -6.72 -3.04 6.33
C TYR A 287 -5.55 -3.98 6.66
N LEU A 288 -5.19 -4.17 7.93
CA LEU A 288 -4.06 -5.06 8.28
C LEU A 288 -4.33 -6.53 7.96
N ALA A 289 -5.60 -6.94 7.83
CA ALA A 289 -5.97 -8.28 7.35
C ALA A 289 -5.49 -8.51 5.91
N ALA A 290 -5.49 -7.47 5.09
CA ALA A 290 -5.00 -7.42 3.72
C ALA A 290 -3.62 -6.73 3.66
N SER A 291 -2.62 -7.24 4.37
CA SER A 291 -1.27 -6.65 4.42
C SER A 291 -0.19 -7.71 4.52
N GLN A 292 1.06 -7.30 4.33
CA GLN A 292 2.21 -8.20 4.59
C GLN A 292 2.36 -8.60 6.05
N VAL A 293 1.68 -7.97 6.98
CA VAL A 293 1.60 -8.45 8.38
C VAL A 293 0.84 -9.77 8.45
N ARG A 294 -0.25 -9.90 7.69
CA ARG A 294 -1.11 -11.10 7.68
C ARG A 294 -0.76 -12.06 6.55
N ALA A 295 -0.51 -11.54 5.36
CA ALA A 295 -0.25 -12.26 4.11
C ALA A 295 1.14 -11.90 3.52
N PRO A 296 2.24 -12.28 4.21
CA PRO A 296 3.58 -11.86 3.82
C PRO A 296 4.07 -12.41 2.46
N TRP A 297 3.34 -13.36 1.87
CA TRP A 297 3.63 -13.96 0.56
C TRP A 297 3.15 -13.13 -0.63
N ILE A 298 2.28 -12.11 -0.39
CA ILE A 298 1.86 -11.15 -1.41
C ILE A 298 2.94 -10.07 -1.52
N PRO A 299 3.35 -9.66 -2.73
CA PRO A 299 4.35 -8.61 -2.90
C PRO A 299 3.94 -7.28 -2.24
N LEU A 300 4.92 -6.55 -1.70
CA LEU A 300 4.69 -5.27 -1.01
C LEU A 300 4.02 -4.23 -1.91
N ASP A 301 4.41 -4.20 -3.17
CA ASP A 301 3.98 -3.23 -4.17
C ASP A 301 2.72 -3.66 -4.96
N THR A 302 1.98 -4.64 -4.45
CA THR A 302 0.73 -5.06 -5.08
C THR A 302 -0.33 -3.99 -4.93
N PHE A 303 -0.90 -3.59 -6.06
CA PHE A 303 -2.14 -2.83 -6.18
C PHE A 303 -3.21 -3.70 -6.84
N THR A 304 -4.43 -3.62 -6.36
CA THR A 304 -5.60 -4.30 -6.93
C THR A 304 -6.79 -3.35 -6.92
N THR A 305 -7.55 -3.31 -8.01
CA THR A 305 -8.76 -2.48 -8.11
C THR A 305 -9.89 -2.99 -7.20
N ALA A 306 -9.95 -4.31 -6.99
CA ALA A 306 -10.92 -4.97 -6.12
C ALA A 306 -10.20 -5.57 -4.90
N GLY A 307 -9.75 -4.75 -3.98
CA GLY A 307 -9.08 -5.24 -2.78
C GLY A 307 -8.35 -4.14 -2.01
N SER A 308 -7.99 -4.41 -0.77
CA SER A 308 -7.44 -3.42 0.16
C SER A 308 -5.97 -3.65 0.54
N PHE A 309 -5.23 -4.44 -0.29
CA PHE A 309 -3.84 -4.79 0.02
C PHE A 309 -2.90 -3.58 -0.02
N GLN A 310 -3.11 -2.66 -0.95
CA GLN A 310 -2.39 -1.39 -1.04
C GLN A 310 -2.54 -0.55 0.22
N TYR A 311 -3.76 -0.48 0.76
CA TYR A 311 -4.02 0.21 2.03
C TYR A 311 -3.31 -0.48 3.19
N GLY A 312 -3.44 -1.80 3.33
CA GLY A 312 -2.87 -2.59 4.43
C GLY A 312 -1.34 -2.48 4.54
N ASN A 313 -0.67 -2.17 3.45
CA ASN A 313 0.78 -1.97 3.42
C ASN A 313 1.25 -0.64 4.03
N TRP A 314 0.34 0.16 4.63
CA TRP A 314 0.72 1.25 5.53
C TRP A 314 1.66 0.77 6.65
N ALA A 315 1.56 -0.50 7.04
CA ALA A 315 2.44 -1.13 8.01
C ALA A 315 3.93 -1.08 7.64
N PHE A 316 4.27 -1.03 6.35
CA PHE A 316 5.67 -0.86 5.91
C PHE A 316 6.20 0.54 6.25
N TRP A 317 5.40 1.57 6.03
CA TRP A 317 5.75 2.95 6.35
C TRP A 317 5.79 3.18 7.85
N GLU A 318 4.91 2.54 8.59
CA GLU A 318 4.93 2.53 10.06
C GLU A 318 6.21 1.87 10.59
N TYR A 319 6.64 0.74 10.00
CA TYR A 319 7.93 0.14 10.34
C TYR A 319 9.12 1.07 10.06
N LEU A 320 9.11 1.76 8.94
CA LEU A 320 10.18 2.69 8.58
C LEU A 320 10.17 3.92 9.49
N SER A 321 9.00 4.49 9.76
CA SER A 321 8.85 5.68 10.60
C SER A 321 9.25 5.42 12.04
N ASN A 322 8.85 4.30 12.61
CA ASN A 322 9.25 3.90 13.97
C ASN A 322 10.77 3.69 14.09
N ARG A 323 11.43 3.27 13.03
CA ARG A 323 12.86 2.99 13.05
C ARG A 323 13.75 4.17 12.69
N TYR A 324 13.27 5.05 11.84
CA TYR A 324 14.08 6.14 11.24
C TYR A 324 13.46 7.53 11.40
N GLY A 325 12.31 7.61 12.06
CA GLY A 325 11.51 8.83 12.21
C GLY A 325 10.59 9.07 11.01
N ALA A 326 9.43 9.69 11.24
CA ALA A 326 8.39 9.92 10.24
C ALA A 326 8.88 10.70 8.99
N LYS A 327 9.93 11.51 9.12
CA LYS A 327 10.56 12.22 8.00
C LYS A 327 11.05 11.30 6.88
N ILE A 328 11.26 9.99 7.15
CA ILE A 328 11.72 9.05 6.12
C ILE A 328 10.72 8.97 4.97
N VAL A 329 9.40 8.95 5.25
CA VAL A 329 8.35 8.85 4.24
C VAL A 329 8.32 10.10 3.37
N ARG A 330 8.37 11.31 3.97
CA ARG A 330 8.49 12.55 3.23
C ARG A 330 9.74 12.59 2.34
N ASN A 331 10.87 12.09 2.84
CA ASN A 331 12.11 12.04 2.06
C ASN A 331 12.00 11.07 0.88
N VAL A 332 11.23 9.97 1.01
CA VAL A 332 10.90 9.09 -0.12
C VAL A 332 10.09 9.86 -1.16
N TRP A 333 9.02 10.55 -0.78
CA TRP A 333 8.23 11.41 -1.68
C TRP A 333 9.09 12.48 -2.37
N THR A 334 10.02 13.09 -1.64
CA THR A 334 10.95 14.08 -2.21
C THR A 334 11.91 13.46 -3.23
N ALA A 335 12.31 12.20 -3.02
CA ALA A 335 13.22 11.49 -3.91
C ALA A 335 12.48 10.90 -5.13
N ALA A 336 11.21 10.54 -4.96
CA ALA A 336 10.33 10.07 -6.04
C ALA A 336 9.94 11.20 -7.00
N ALA A 337 9.74 12.42 -6.47
CA ALA A 337 9.34 13.58 -7.27
C ALA A 337 10.27 13.79 -8.48
N PRO A 338 9.76 13.75 -9.72
CA PRO A 338 10.56 13.89 -10.92
C PRO A 338 11.28 15.23 -11.00
N ARG A 339 12.49 15.21 -11.53
CA ARG A 339 13.28 16.43 -11.81
C ARG A 339 13.88 16.36 -13.21
N GLY A 340 13.43 17.21 -14.09
CA GLY A 340 13.82 17.19 -15.50
C GLY A 340 13.42 15.85 -16.13
N LYS A 341 14.37 15.13 -16.70
CA LYS A 341 14.16 13.79 -17.31
C LYS A 341 14.24 12.62 -16.31
N ARG A 342 14.49 12.88 -15.01
CA ARG A 342 14.62 11.81 -14.00
C ARG A 342 13.27 11.57 -13.35
N ASN A 343 12.76 10.36 -13.52
CA ASN A 343 11.68 9.80 -12.72
C ASN A 343 12.22 8.63 -11.89
N THR A 344 11.92 8.62 -10.60
CA THR A 344 12.39 7.59 -9.66
C THR A 344 11.18 7.07 -8.92
N TYR A 345 10.54 6.05 -9.47
CA TYR A 345 9.38 5.41 -8.83
C TYR A 345 9.64 4.99 -7.39
N ALA A 346 8.56 4.76 -6.64
CA ALA A 346 8.54 4.52 -5.21
C ALA A 346 9.65 3.58 -4.70
N ILE A 347 9.80 2.39 -5.29
CA ILE A 347 10.84 1.42 -4.88
C ILE A 347 12.25 1.98 -5.09
N GLY A 348 12.48 2.72 -6.17
CA GLY A 348 13.74 3.40 -6.44
C GLY A 348 14.04 4.46 -5.36
N ALA A 349 13.06 5.28 -5.03
CA ALA A 349 13.16 6.31 -4.01
C ALA A 349 13.40 5.71 -2.61
N VAL A 350 12.71 4.64 -2.25
CA VAL A 350 12.95 3.90 -1.00
C VAL A 350 14.38 3.35 -0.94
N LYS A 351 14.86 2.73 -2.03
CA LYS A 351 16.26 2.24 -2.12
C LYS A 351 17.25 3.37 -1.88
N GLN A 352 17.03 4.53 -2.49
CA GLN A 352 17.89 5.70 -2.32
C GLN A 352 17.92 6.15 -0.85
N GLN A 353 16.77 6.27 -0.19
CA GLN A 353 16.69 6.68 1.20
C GLN A 353 17.29 5.67 2.18
N LEU A 354 17.24 4.38 1.85
CA LEU A 354 17.77 3.32 2.69
C LEU A 354 19.25 2.98 2.43
N ARG A 355 19.88 3.54 1.39
CA ARG A 355 21.28 3.23 1.02
C ARG A 355 22.25 3.38 2.21
N ARG A 356 22.16 4.49 2.93
CA ARG A 356 23.01 4.76 4.11
C ARG A 356 22.50 4.11 5.41
N ARG A 357 21.40 3.32 5.35
CA ARG A 357 20.77 2.62 6.48
C ARG A 357 20.92 1.10 6.38
N GLY A 358 21.94 0.64 5.68
CA GLY A 358 22.21 -0.78 5.45
C GLY A 358 21.61 -1.34 4.16
N GLY A 359 20.95 -0.51 3.35
CA GLY A 359 20.37 -0.87 2.06
C GLY A 359 18.98 -1.51 2.16
N PHE A 360 18.22 -1.40 1.08
CA PHE A 360 16.82 -1.85 1.00
C PHE A 360 16.64 -3.32 1.42
N ALA A 361 17.41 -4.23 0.84
CA ALA A 361 17.26 -5.67 1.10
C ALA A 361 17.47 -6.04 2.58
N ASN A 362 18.36 -5.36 3.31
CA ASN A 362 18.58 -5.59 4.74
C ASN A 362 17.42 -5.05 5.57
N VAL A 363 16.91 -3.87 5.22
CA VAL A 363 15.77 -3.25 5.91
C VAL A 363 14.51 -4.07 5.67
N TYR A 364 14.24 -4.45 4.43
CA TYR A 364 13.08 -5.27 4.06
C TYR A 364 13.10 -6.65 4.75
N ARG A 365 14.25 -7.31 4.82
CA ARG A 365 14.41 -8.55 5.62
C ARG A 365 14.06 -8.35 7.08
N SER A 366 14.47 -7.21 7.63
CA SER A 366 14.20 -6.89 9.04
C SER A 366 12.71 -6.59 9.28
N TYR A 367 12.05 -5.91 8.32
CA TYR A 367 10.60 -5.69 8.30
C TYR A 367 9.84 -7.03 8.21
N ALA A 368 10.18 -7.89 7.26
CA ALA A 368 9.57 -9.20 7.10
C ALA A 368 9.70 -10.06 8.38
N ALA A 369 10.87 -10.07 9.02
CA ALA A 369 11.07 -10.77 10.29
C ALA A 369 10.33 -10.11 11.48
N ALA A 370 10.08 -8.80 11.42
CA ALA A 370 9.30 -8.07 12.42
C ALA A 370 7.82 -8.46 12.34
N ASN A 371 7.27 -8.59 11.14
CA ASN A 371 5.89 -8.99 10.90
C ASN A 371 5.53 -10.38 11.44
N ALA A 372 6.52 -11.25 11.66
CA ALA A 372 6.29 -12.52 12.36
C ALA A 372 5.91 -12.35 13.84
N PHE A 373 6.12 -11.17 14.41
CA PHE A 373 5.88 -10.85 15.82
C PHE A 373 5.35 -9.42 16.00
N PRO A 374 4.16 -9.08 15.46
CA PRO A 374 3.65 -7.70 15.46
C PRO A 374 3.60 -7.09 16.86
N ALA A 375 3.12 -7.85 17.86
CA ALA A 375 3.03 -7.42 19.25
C ALA A 375 4.37 -6.99 19.90
N ARG A 376 5.50 -7.24 19.23
CA ARG A 376 6.84 -6.88 19.69
C ARG A 376 7.54 -5.90 18.74
N ALA A 377 7.01 -5.72 17.57
CA ALA A 377 7.63 -4.95 16.51
C ALA A 377 7.04 -3.56 16.36
N TYR A 378 5.76 -3.41 16.69
CA TYR A 378 5.00 -2.16 16.53
C TYR A 378 4.42 -1.68 17.86
N PRO A 379 4.29 -0.37 18.08
CA PRO A 379 3.71 0.18 19.31
C PRO A 379 2.34 -0.42 19.61
N GLU A 380 1.47 -0.49 18.63
CA GLU A 380 0.11 -1.01 18.74
C GLU A 380 -0.05 -2.48 18.33
N GLY A 381 1.04 -3.13 17.96
CA GLY A 381 1.09 -4.47 17.38
C GLY A 381 0.45 -5.59 18.20
N ARG A 382 0.09 -5.34 19.46
CA ARG A 382 -0.68 -6.31 20.28
C ARG A 382 -2.10 -6.54 19.71
N ARG A 383 -2.65 -5.56 19.01
CA ARG A 383 -3.98 -5.60 18.39
C ARG A 383 -3.91 -5.97 16.91
N TRP A 384 -2.70 -6.09 16.35
CA TRP A 384 -2.49 -6.42 14.95
C TRP A 384 -2.62 -7.92 14.70
N PRO A 385 -3.06 -8.35 13.49
CA PRO A 385 -3.11 -9.75 13.13
C PRO A 385 -1.71 -10.37 13.15
N SER A 386 -1.65 -11.67 13.38
CA SER A 386 -0.42 -12.45 13.23
C SER A 386 -0.39 -13.15 11.89
N PRO A 387 0.77 -13.29 11.24
CA PRO A 387 0.87 -14.00 9.97
C PRO A 387 0.56 -15.49 10.17
N LYS A 388 -0.04 -16.09 9.15
CA LYS A 388 -0.19 -17.55 9.06
C LYS A 388 1.15 -18.11 8.57
N PRO A 389 1.88 -18.93 9.35
CA PRO A 389 3.09 -19.57 8.86
C PRO A 389 2.79 -20.58 7.76
N ALA A 390 3.71 -20.74 6.79
CA ALA A 390 3.63 -21.79 5.77
C ALA A 390 3.64 -23.19 6.40
N ALA A 391 4.40 -23.34 7.49
CA ALA A 391 4.43 -24.58 8.26
C ALA A 391 4.65 -24.34 9.76
N ASN A 392 4.03 -25.19 10.58
CA ASN A 392 4.27 -25.30 12.02
C ASN A 392 4.84 -26.68 12.31
N LEU A 393 6.13 -26.78 12.55
CA LEU A 393 6.86 -28.02 12.69
C LEU A 393 7.22 -28.27 14.17
N ARG A 394 7.21 -29.51 14.58
CA ARG A 394 7.69 -29.98 15.88
C ARG A 394 8.83 -30.97 15.66
N LEU A 395 9.94 -30.76 16.35
CA LEU A 395 11.10 -31.64 16.29
C LEU A 395 11.40 -32.21 17.68
N SER A 396 11.83 -33.47 17.69
CA SER A 396 12.10 -34.25 18.88
C SER A 396 13.43 -35.01 18.75
N LYS A 397 13.74 -35.88 19.74
CA LYS A 397 14.87 -36.83 19.62
C LYS A 397 14.61 -37.92 18.59
N SER A 398 13.36 -38.35 18.40
CA SER A 398 12.95 -39.32 17.38
C SER A 398 12.73 -38.72 16.02
N LYS A 399 12.12 -37.51 15.94
CA LYS A 399 11.90 -36.76 14.71
C LYS A 399 12.86 -35.58 14.64
N ARG A 400 14.08 -35.80 14.15
CA ARG A 400 15.17 -34.82 14.19
C ARG A 400 15.26 -33.91 12.99
N THR A 401 14.65 -34.28 11.86
CA THR A 401 14.83 -33.55 10.59
C THR A 401 13.50 -33.24 9.96
N GLU A 402 13.45 -32.11 9.28
CA GLU A 402 12.37 -31.67 8.38
C GLU A 402 12.98 -30.91 7.23
N ALA A 403 12.31 -30.92 6.10
CA ALA A 403 12.68 -30.16 4.91
C ALA A 403 11.44 -29.68 4.16
N GLY A 404 11.61 -28.66 3.34
CA GLY A 404 10.56 -28.17 2.46
C GLY A 404 11.04 -27.02 1.60
N THR A 405 10.28 -26.68 0.59
CA THR A 405 10.56 -25.56 -0.32
C THR A 405 9.45 -24.52 -0.21
N LEU A 406 9.84 -23.25 -0.13
CA LEU A 406 8.95 -22.09 -0.24
C LEU A 406 9.19 -21.45 -1.60
N THR A 407 8.12 -21.08 -2.28
CA THR A 407 8.20 -20.27 -3.51
C THR A 407 7.77 -18.85 -3.17
N LEU A 408 8.61 -17.87 -3.46
CA LEU A 408 8.38 -16.47 -3.12
C LEU A 408 8.43 -15.60 -4.37
N ASN A 409 7.44 -14.73 -4.50
CA ASN A 409 7.47 -13.64 -5.47
C ASN A 409 8.41 -12.51 -4.99
N HIS A 410 8.71 -11.56 -5.86
CA HIS A 410 9.45 -10.35 -5.49
C HIS A 410 8.80 -9.66 -4.28
N LEU A 411 9.56 -8.87 -3.55
CA LEU A 411 9.07 -8.08 -2.40
C LEU A 411 8.10 -8.85 -1.49
N SER A 412 8.38 -10.15 -1.25
CA SER A 412 7.57 -11.00 -0.40
C SER A 412 8.39 -11.86 0.56
N SER A 413 7.72 -12.49 1.49
CA SER A 413 8.36 -13.37 2.47
C SER A 413 7.41 -14.49 2.92
N HIS A 414 7.95 -15.50 3.58
CA HIS A 414 7.15 -16.50 4.26
C HIS A 414 7.83 -17.01 5.52
N HIS A 415 7.06 -17.53 6.47
CA HIS A 415 7.52 -17.97 7.77
C HIS A 415 7.33 -19.47 7.97
N VAL A 416 8.37 -20.14 8.48
CA VAL A 416 8.26 -21.51 9.02
C VAL A 416 8.52 -21.43 10.53
N ARG A 417 7.57 -21.94 11.32
CA ARG A 417 7.68 -21.96 12.78
C ARG A 417 8.05 -23.37 13.27
N LEU A 418 9.12 -23.47 14.05
CA LEU A 418 9.61 -24.72 14.63
C LEU A 418 9.54 -24.65 16.17
N ARG A 419 9.08 -25.74 16.79
CA ARG A 419 9.03 -25.88 18.24
C ARG A 419 9.79 -27.12 18.70
N PRO A 420 10.66 -26.99 19.74
CA PRO A 420 11.29 -28.15 20.35
C PRO A 420 10.28 -28.90 21.23
N GLU A 421 10.22 -30.20 21.10
CA GLU A 421 9.44 -31.07 22.01
C GLU A 421 10.15 -31.29 23.36
N LYS A 422 9.38 -31.81 24.35
CA LYS A 422 9.87 -32.03 25.70
C LYS A 422 11.12 -32.92 25.73
N SER A 423 11.30 -33.85 24.80
CA SER A 423 12.48 -34.69 24.64
C SER A 423 13.79 -33.90 24.44
N LEU A 424 13.72 -32.63 23.98
CA LEU A 424 14.88 -31.76 23.73
C LEU A 424 15.15 -30.81 24.91
N ARG A 425 15.13 -31.28 26.14
CA ARG A 425 15.32 -30.45 27.36
C ARG A 425 16.76 -29.94 27.56
N GLY A 426 17.76 -30.70 27.10
CA GLY A 426 19.18 -30.41 27.36
C GLY A 426 19.64 -29.08 26.75
N LYS A 427 20.60 -28.42 27.40
CA LYS A 427 21.17 -27.14 26.98
C LYS A 427 21.96 -27.24 25.66
N SER A 428 22.48 -28.40 25.32
CA SER A 428 23.31 -28.66 24.12
C SER A 428 22.53 -28.76 22.82
N TRP A 429 21.20 -28.88 22.89
CA TRP A 429 20.40 -29.01 21.69
C TRP A 429 20.39 -27.72 20.86
N LYS A 430 20.68 -27.86 19.57
CA LYS A 430 20.66 -26.78 18.56
C LYS A 430 19.77 -27.19 17.39
N LEU A 431 19.15 -26.20 16.76
CA LEU A 431 18.56 -26.31 15.44
C LEU A 431 19.58 -25.85 14.41
N ARG A 432 19.96 -26.72 13.50
CA ARG A 432 20.67 -26.36 12.27
C ARG A 432 19.62 -26.00 11.22
N VAL A 433 19.75 -24.83 10.64
CA VAL A 433 18.95 -24.36 9.51
C VAL A 433 19.88 -24.25 8.30
N LYS A 434 19.62 -25.04 7.25
CA LYS A 434 20.30 -24.95 5.95
C LYS A 434 19.34 -24.34 4.94
N VAL A 435 19.88 -23.54 4.07
CA VAL A 435 19.14 -22.85 3.00
C VAL A 435 19.85 -23.09 1.67
N ASP A 436 19.09 -23.41 0.65
CA ASP A 436 19.44 -23.35 -0.75
C ASP A 436 18.38 -22.47 -1.44
N GLY A 437 18.71 -21.23 -1.69
CA GLY A 437 17.80 -20.22 -2.24
C GLY A 437 18.30 -19.71 -3.59
N PRO A 438 17.62 -18.71 -4.17
CA PRO A 438 18.05 -18.12 -5.44
C PRO A 438 19.39 -17.38 -5.30
N SER A 439 19.99 -17.08 -6.45
CA SER A 439 21.25 -16.33 -6.50
C SER A 439 21.13 -14.94 -5.86
N ARG A 440 22.27 -14.32 -5.51
CA ARG A 440 22.30 -12.96 -4.94
C ARG A 440 21.66 -11.91 -5.82
N LYS A 441 21.51 -12.13 -7.14
CA LYS A 441 20.80 -11.21 -8.06
C LYS A 441 19.36 -10.98 -7.63
N ALA A 442 18.66 -12.01 -7.16
CA ALA A 442 17.29 -11.91 -6.62
C ALA A 442 17.23 -11.37 -5.17
N SER A 443 18.33 -10.88 -4.61
CA SER A 443 18.38 -10.32 -3.24
C SER A 443 17.75 -11.22 -2.16
N PRO A 444 18.03 -12.54 -2.14
CA PRO A 444 17.44 -13.45 -1.16
C PRO A 444 17.93 -13.14 0.26
N GLY A 445 17.09 -13.47 1.23
CA GLY A 445 17.45 -13.36 2.62
C GLY A 445 16.76 -14.41 3.50
N VAL A 446 17.42 -14.81 4.58
CA VAL A 446 16.79 -15.65 5.59
C VAL A 446 17.15 -15.17 6.98
N VAL A 447 16.11 -14.93 7.78
CA VAL A 447 16.21 -14.48 9.18
C VAL A 447 15.71 -15.58 10.10
N VAL A 448 16.51 -15.96 11.07
CA VAL A 448 16.13 -16.91 12.13
C VAL A 448 15.84 -16.13 13.40
N THR A 449 14.60 -16.12 13.85
CA THR A 449 14.15 -15.47 15.08
C THR A 449 13.86 -16.52 16.14
N THR A 450 14.65 -16.53 17.21
CA THR A 450 14.44 -17.40 18.37
C THR A 450 13.62 -16.65 19.42
N GLN A 451 12.46 -17.18 19.78
CA GLN A 451 11.64 -16.68 20.87
C GLN A 451 12.01 -17.42 22.17
N LEU A 452 12.61 -16.71 23.08
CA LEU A 452 12.94 -17.25 24.40
C LEU A 452 11.69 -17.42 25.26
N ARG A 453 11.77 -18.23 26.31
CA ARG A 453 10.65 -18.44 27.24
C ARG A 453 10.22 -17.17 27.98
N ASN A 454 11.13 -16.25 28.25
CA ASN A 454 10.86 -14.93 28.83
C ASN A 454 10.27 -13.92 27.82
N GLY A 455 10.00 -14.37 26.60
CA GLY A 455 9.43 -13.53 25.54
C GLY A 455 10.45 -12.72 24.74
N LYS A 456 11.74 -12.67 25.12
CA LYS A 456 12.79 -11.98 24.35
C LYS A 456 12.96 -12.65 22.97
N LEU A 457 13.12 -11.83 21.94
CA LEU A 457 13.41 -12.26 20.57
C LEU A 457 14.91 -12.08 20.27
N VAL A 458 15.55 -13.14 19.79
CA VAL A 458 16.94 -13.11 19.34
C VAL A 458 16.95 -13.40 17.85
N ARG A 459 17.42 -12.45 17.03
CA ARG A 459 17.45 -12.55 15.57
C ARG A 459 18.86 -12.84 15.08
N LYS A 460 18.96 -13.68 14.06
CA LYS A 460 20.20 -14.02 13.36
C LYS A 460 19.95 -14.14 11.86
N ASN A 461 20.66 -13.35 11.06
CA ASN A 461 20.63 -13.47 9.61
C ASN A 461 21.52 -14.67 9.19
N ILE A 462 21.04 -15.46 8.24
CA ILE A 462 21.89 -16.44 7.57
C ILE A 462 22.67 -15.72 6.46
N ARG A 463 23.99 -15.78 6.52
CA ARG A 463 24.84 -15.29 5.42
C ARG A 463 24.74 -16.28 4.26
N LEU A 464 24.21 -15.80 3.13
CA LEU A 464 24.12 -16.57 1.90
C LEU A 464 25.32 -16.25 1.00
N ASN A 465 25.88 -17.27 0.34
CA ASN A 465 26.90 -17.10 -0.68
C ASN A 465 26.28 -16.58 -2.00
N ARG A 466 27.08 -16.39 -3.06
CA ARG A 466 26.60 -15.91 -4.36
C ARG A 466 25.49 -16.78 -4.97
N ASN A 467 25.50 -18.07 -4.67
CA ASN A 467 24.54 -19.06 -5.18
C ASN A 467 23.33 -19.25 -4.24
N GLY A 468 23.10 -18.37 -3.26
CA GLY A 468 21.96 -18.45 -2.35
C GLY A 468 22.09 -19.50 -1.23
N LYS A 469 23.21 -20.18 -1.09
CA LYS A 469 23.41 -21.24 -0.09
C LYS A 469 23.97 -20.69 1.22
N GLY A 470 23.43 -21.18 2.36
CA GLY A 470 23.90 -20.80 3.67
C GLY A 470 23.37 -21.68 4.79
N GLN A 471 23.93 -21.55 5.99
CA GLN A 471 23.46 -22.27 7.15
C GLN A 471 23.73 -21.51 8.45
N THR A 472 22.97 -21.87 9.50
CA THR A 472 23.25 -21.42 10.86
C THR A 472 22.81 -22.46 11.88
N LYS A 473 23.29 -22.29 13.11
CA LYS A 473 22.79 -23.04 14.26
C LYS A 473 22.27 -22.06 15.32
N VAL A 474 21.12 -22.37 15.94
CA VAL A 474 20.53 -21.60 17.03
C VAL A 474 20.13 -22.53 18.17
N THR A 475 19.96 -22.01 19.37
CA THR A 475 19.48 -22.79 20.52
C THR A 475 18.11 -23.40 20.24
N PHE A 476 17.94 -24.70 20.56
CA PHE A 476 16.68 -25.43 20.32
C PHE A 476 16.32 -26.32 21.53
N SER A 477 16.41 -25.78 22.71
CA SER A 477 16.06 -26.47 23.96
C SER A 477 14.67 -26.08 24.42
N SER A 478 13.81 -27.05 24.69
CA SER A 478 12.45 -26.83 25.19
C SER A 478 12.38 -26.14 26.56
N ARG A 479 13.47 -26.15 27.32
CA ARG A 479 13.59 -25.38 28.58
C ARG A 479 13.87 -23.88 28.34
N ARG A 480 14.53 -23.52 27.22
CA ARG A 480 15.05 -22.17 26.99
C ARG A 480 14.20 -21.36 26.02
N ILE A 481 13.59 -22.02 25.03
CA ILE A 481 12.86 -21.33 23.97
C ILE A 481 11.41 -21.80 23.86
N ARG A 482 10.57 -20.94 23.31
CA ARG A 482 9.18 -21.26 22.90
C ARG A 482 9.16 -21.78 21.46
N SER A 483 9.87 -21.09 20.58
CA SER A 483 9.91 -21.43 19.15
C SER A 483 11.11 -20.79 18.46
N VAL A 484 11.39 -21.30 17.26
CA VAL A 484 12.23 -20.64 16.26
C VAL A 484 11.34 -20.35 15.05
N THR A 485 11.35 -19.12 14.56
CA THR A 485 10.70 -18.74 13.30
C THR A 485 11.78 -18.45 12.28
N VAL A 486 11.72 -19.16 11.16
CA VAL A 486 12.59 -18.93 9.99
C VAL A 486 11.78 -18.15 8.96
N THR A 487 12.23 -16.96 8.64
CA THR A 487 11.63 -16.08 7.63
C THR A 487 12.50 -16.09 6.39
N ALA A 488 12.01 -16.68 5.31
CA ALA A 488 12.61 -16.55 3.98
C ALA A 488 12.05 -15.29 3.32
N VAL A 489 12.91 -14.57 2.59
CA VAL A 489 12.58 -13.26 2.00
C VAL A 489 13.15 -13.17 0.60
N ASN A 490 12.31 -12.82 -0.36
CA ASN A 490 12.72 -12.35 -1.66
C ASN A 490 12.61 -10.80 -1.66
N ALA A 491 13.75 -10.14 -1.56
CA ALA A 491 13.83 -8.67 -1.51
C ALA A 491 14.22 -8.08 -2.89
N SER A 492 13.89 -8.77 -3.98
CA SER A 492 14.19 -8.27 -5.31
C SER A 492 13.38 -7.01 -5.63
N THR A 493 14.07 -6.06 -6.24
CA THR A 493 13.51 -4.81 -6.77
C THR A 493 13.83 -4.68 -8.25
N ARG A 494 13.95 -5.79 -8.95
CA ARG A 494 14.27 -5.84 -10.37
C ARG A 494 12.99 -5.97 -11.18
N PHE A 495 12.69 -4.95 -11.97
CA PHE A 495 11.54 -4.89 -12.85
C PHE A 495 12.00 -4.65 -14.30
N SER A 496 11.21 -5.12 -15.26
CA SER A 496 11.10 -4.52 -16.59
C SER A 496 9.99 -3.50 -16.49
N CYS A 497 10.34 -2.22 -16.29
CA CYS A 497 9.34 -1.17 -16.17
C CYS A 497 8.59 -0.96 -17.49
N ASN A 498 7.35 -0.48 -17.39
CA ASN A 498 6.50 -0.22 -18.55
C ASN A 498 7.19 0.75 -19.52
N ARG A 499 7.14 0.39 -20.81
CA ARG A 499 7.60 1.20 -21.94
C ARG A 499 6.55 1.06 -23.05
N PRO A 500 6.48 2.00 -24.01
CA PRO A 500 5.48 1.94 -25.06
C PRO A 500 5.41 0.63 -25.84
N ASP A 501 6.52 -0.08 -25.93
CA ASP A 501 6.71 -1.33 -26.68
C ASP A 501 6.92 -2.57 -25.79
N ALA A 502 6.76 -2.45 -24.48
CA ALA A 502 6.99 -3.55 -23.54
C ALA A 502 5.71 -3.94 -22.78
N PRO A 503 5.55 -5.22 -22.42
CA PRO A 503 4.47 -5.66 -21.56
C PRO A 503 4.44 -4.89 -20.24
N ALA A 504 3.24 -4.51 -19.80
CA ALA A 504 3.01 -3.82 -18.55
C ALA A 504 2.21 -4.70 -17.58
N ASP A 505 2.45 -4.51 -16.29
CA ASP A 505 1.59 -5.07 -15.26
C ASP A 505 1.24 -3.93 -14.26
N PRO A 506 0.04 -3.34 -14.37
CA PRO A 506 -0.37 -2.20 -13.58
C PRO A 506 -0.47 -2.49 -12.08
N ARG A 507 -0.39 -3.76 -11.69
CA ARG A 507 -0.42 -4.17 -10.27
C ARG A 507 0.86 -3.84 -9.51
N TYR A 508 1.99 -3.62 -10.20
CA TYR A 508 3.31 -3.52 -9.58
C TYR A 508 4.00 -2.20 -9.84
N SER A 509 5.09 -1.96 -9.13
CA SER A 509 5.90 -0.76 -9.26
C SER A 509 6.34 -0.49 -10.70
N CYS A 510 6.32 0.78 -11.09
CA CYS A 510 6.57 1.29 -12.44
C CYS A 510 5.75 0.57 -13.55
N GLN A 511 4.58 0.01 -13.19
CA GLN A 511 3.77 -0.86 -14.05
C GLN A 511 4.60 -1.95 -14.74
N GLY A 512 5.62 -2.43 -14.05
CA GLY A 512 6.64 -3.29 -14.63
C GLY A 512 6.44 -4.76 -14.33
N ILE A 513 7.02 -5.60 -15.19
CA ILE A 513 7.07 -7.05 -14.98
C ILE A 513 8.21 -7.39 -14.01
N PRO A 514 7.92 -8.00 -12.85
CA PRO A 514 8.97 -8.46 -11.93
C PRO A 514 9.85 -9.54 -12.56
N ARG A 515 11.16 -9.39 -12.43
CA ARG A 515 12.14 -10.34 -13.02
C ARG A 515 12.47 -11.54 -12.13
N ASP A 516 12.10 -11.49 -10.85
CA ASP A 516 12.50 -12.49 -9.85
C ASP A 516 11.29 -13.01 -9.07
N ASP A 517 10.20 -13.31 -9.78
CA ASP A 517 9.05 -13.99 -9.20
C ASP A 517 9.28 -15.50 -9.11
N ARG A 518 8.46 -16.17 -8.26
CA ARG A 518 8.44 -17.61 -8.05
C ARG A 518 9.82 -18.21 -7.68
N GLN A 519 10.62 -17.47 -6.90
CA GLN A 519 11.93 -17.93 -6.46
C GLN A 519 11.83 -19.02 -5.39
N ALA A 520 12.51 -20.13 -5.61
CA ALA A 520 12.50 -21.28 -4.71
C ALA A 520 13.53 -21.10 -3.56
N PHE A 521 13.09 -21.42 -2.34
CA PHE A 521 13.92 -21.47 -1.14
C PHE A 521 13.78 -22.87 -0.52
N ALA A 522 14.70 -23.76 -0.79
CA ALA A 522 14.75 -25.06 -0.14
C ALA A 522 15.35 -24.91 1.27
N LEU A 523 14.57 -25.29 2.27
CA LEU A 523 14.91 -25.20 3.68
C LEU A 523 15.06 -26.60 4.26
N ARG A 524 16.15 -26.83 4.99
CA ARG A 524 16.36 -28.07 5.74
C ARG A 524 16.65 -27.76 7.19
N PHE A 525 15.94 -28.42 8.06
CA PHE A 525 16.01 -28.28 9.51
C PHE A 525 16.54 -29.55 10.14
N GLY A 526 17.47 -29.44 11.07
CA GLY A 526 18.03 -30.61 11.74
C GLY A 526 18.36 -30.32 13.20
N VAL A 527 17.89 -31.17 14.10
CA VAL A 527 18.25 -31.12 15.52
C VAL A 527 19.61 -31.81 15.70
N VAL A 528 20.56 -31.09 16.26
CA VAL A 528 21.92 -31.58 16.50
C VAL A 528 22.31 -31.31 17.96
N LYS A 529 23.18 -32.15 18.54
CA LYS A 529 23.91 -31.79 19.74
C LYS A 529 25.09 -30.86 19.41
N ARG A 530 25.59 -30.14 20.38
CA ARG A 530 26.76 -29.26 20.26
C ARG A 530 27.95 -30.03 19.72
#